data_2a8ca7153d3e6217f951c6c86d545741
#
_entry.id   2a8ca7153d3e6217f951c6c86d545741
#
_cell.length_a   1.000
_cell.length_b   1.000
_cell.length_c   1.000
_cell.angle_alpha   90.00
_cell.angle_beta   90.00
_cell.angle_gamma   90.00
#
_symmetry.space_group_name_H-M   'P 1'
#
loop_
_entity.id
_entity.type
_entity.pdbx_description
1 polymer ?
#
loop_
_entity_poly.entity_id
_entity_poly.type
_entity_poly.pdbx_seq_one_letter_code
_entity_poly.pdbx_strand_id
1 'polypeptide(L)'
;MQSVEGGHSVDVIARKQGSDEEHAIKVMGKTDKLNQITIIDGKLPQASGECLVDEWYAQQNDLKKGDVLNLSSGNEDDLKDTLKDTTYKITGIGSSSEYLSRSRGSTGIGTGTLSGFIVVQPSEFSSDIYTEVYLTAKGAKQEKAYSDAYKNKVKQLEEEIKDISKIENEKRLRSVQKEAEEK
;
A
#
# COMPACT_ATOMS: atom_id res chain seq x y z
N MET A 1 -13.43 0.94 17.63
CA MET A 1 -12.46 0.21 16.78
C MET A 1 -12.60 -1.30 16.99
N GLN A 2 -12.54 -2.14 15.94
CA GLN A 2 -12.63 -3.61 16.01
C GLN A 2 -11.32 -4.28 15.63
N SER A 3 -10.69 -3.85 14.55
CA SER A 3 -9.39 -4.35 14.09
C SER A 3 -8.52 -3.20 13.63
N VAL A 4 -7.22 -3.35 13.83
CA VAL A 4 -6.18 -2.42 13.39
C VAL A 4 -5.07 -3.22 12.75
N GLU A 5 -4.55 -2.75 11.64
CA GLU A 5 -3.38 -3.32 10.98
C GLU A 5 -2.58 -2.21 10.31
N GLY A 6 -1.26 -2.19 10.54
CA GLY A 6 -0.34 -1.30 9.85
C GLY A 6 -0.02 -1.82 8.47
N GLY A 7 0.19 -0.93 7.52
CA GLY A 7 0.60 -1.23 6.17
C GLY A 7 1.77 -0.37 5.73
N HIS A 8 2.48 -0.86 4.73
CA HIS A 8 3.51 -0.11 4.03
C HIS A 8 3.10 0.07 2.59
N SER A 9 3.30 1.25 2.05
CA SER A 9 3.16 1.51 0.62
C SER A 9 4.12 2.59 0.15
N VAL A 10 4.47 2.53 -1.12
CA VAL A 10 5.24 3.57 -1.82
C VAL A 10 4.84 3.57 -3.29
N ASP A 11 4.78 4.75 -3.87
CA ASP A 11 4.55 4.92 -5.31
C ASP A 11 5.90 4.91 -6.03
N VAL A 12 5.98 4.15 -7.12
CA VAL A 12 7.22 3.93 -7.88
C VAL A 12 6.93 3.95 -9.38
N ILE A 13 7.97 4.11 -10.18
CA ILE A 13 7.93 3.84 -11.62
C ILE A 13 8.31 2.38 -11.83
N ALA A 14 7.46 1.64 -12.51
CA ALA A 14 7.69 0.24 -12.89
C ALA A 14 7.88 0.11 -14.40
N ARG A 15 8.83 -0.75 -14.78
CA ARG A 15 9.10 -1.13 -16.16
C ARG A 15 9.23 -2.64 -16.27
N LYS A 16 8.52 -3.26 -17.21
CA LYS A 16 8.73 -4.67 -17.54
C LYS A 16 10.13 -4.86 -18.12
N GLN A 17 10.82 -5.89 -17.70
CA GLN A 17 12.14 -6.22 -18.25
C GLN A 17 12.03 -6.46 -19.77
N GLY A 18 12.85 -5.73 -20.53
CA GLY A 18 12.83 -5.78 -22.01
C GLY A 18 11.79 -4.88 -22.68
N SER A 19 11.10 -4.01 -21.92
CA SER A 19 10.24 -2.95 -22.44
C SER A 19 10.81 -1.58 -22.09
N ASP A 20 10.48 -0.57 -22.90
CA ASP A 20 10.80 0.85 -22.60
C ASP A 20 9.60 1.59 -21.98
N GLU A 21 8.44 0.92 -21.86
CA GLU A 21 7.24 1.51 -21.29
C GLU A 21 7.34 1.57 -19.77
N GLU A 22 7.08 2.76 -19.22
CA GLU A 22 7.13 3.06 -17.79
C GLU A 22 5.76 3.48 -17.26
N HIS A 23 5.41 2.98 -16.10
CA HIS A 23 4.13 3.25 -15.45
C HIS A 23 4.32 3.56 -13.98
N ALA A 24 3.64 4.59 -13.48
CA ALA A 24 3.54 4.80 -12.04
C ALA A 24 2.60 3.75 -11.44
N ILE A 25 3.10 3.01 -10.45
CA ILE A 25 2.34 2.00 -9.71
C ILE A 25 2.56 2.15 -8.21
N LYS A 26 1.65 1.56 -7.41
CA LYS A 26 1.83 1.46 -5.96
C LYS A 26 2.47 0.11 -5.61
N VAL A 27 3.53 0.12 -4.80
CA VAL A 27 4.04 -1.07 -4.10
C VAL A 27 3.37 -1.13 -2.74
N MET A 28 2.76 -2.25 -2.41
CA MET A 28 2.05 -2.48 -1.15
C MET A 28 2.66 -3.65 -0.40
N GLY A 29 2.88 -3.51 0.89
CA GLY A 29 3.22 -4.63 1.75
C GLY A 29 2.01 -5.55 1.94
N LYS A 30 2.21 -6.87 1.84
CA LYS A 30 1.17 -7.85 2.13
C LYS A 30 0.62 -7.64 3.55
N THR A 31 -0.70 -7.63 3.68
CA THR A 31 -1.41 -7.61 4.97
C THR A 31 -1.84 -9.02 5.39
N ASP A 32 -2.07 -9.23 6.69
CA ASP A 32 -2.45 -10.54 7.23
C ASP A 32 -3.95 -10.68 7.51
N LYS A 33 -4.64 -9.58 7.83
CA LYS A 33 -6.05 -9.58 8.28
C LYS A 33 -6.97 -8.71 7.46
N LEU A 34 -6.52 -7.48 7.14
CA LEU A 34 -7.33 -6.48 6.42
C LEU A 34 -6.81 -6.31 5.00
N ASN A 35 -7.67 -5.89 4.09
CA ASN A 35 -7.33 -5.65 2.67
C ASN A 35 -6.60 -6.83 2.00
N GLN A 36 -7.00 -8.06 2.34
CA GLN A 36 -6.40 -9.25 1.76
C GLN A 36 -6.63 -9.31 0.26
N ILE A 37 -5.61 -9.76 -0.45
CA ILE A 37 -5.64 -9.92 -1.90
C ILE A 37 -6.41 -11.19 -2.28
N THR A 38 -7.33 -11.06 -3.22
CA THR A 38 -7.94 -12.20 -3.90
C THR A 38 -7.00 -12.65 -5.02
N ILE A 39 -6.46 -13.86 -4.89
CA ILE A 39 -5.56 -14.45 -5.89
C ILE A 39 -6.41 -14.96 -7.06
N ILE A 40 -6.07 -14.55 -8.28
CA ILE A 40 -6.72 -14.97 -9.52
C ILE A 40 -5.88 -16.05 -10.20
N ASP A 41 -4.57 -15.87 -10.24
CA ASP A 41 -3.64 -16.85 -10.78
C ASP A 41 -2.31 -16.83 -10.00
N GLY A 42 -1.68 -18.00 -9.82
CA GLY A 42 -0.41 -18.12 -9.11
C GLY A 42 -0.52 -18.07 -7.60
N LYS A 43 0.37 -17.34 -6.94
CA LYS A 43 0.47 -17.28 -5.47
C LYS A 43 0.94 -15.89 -5.00
N LEU A 44 0.67 -15.59 -3.72
CA LEU A 44 1.29 -14.46 -3.03
C LEU A 44 2.81 -14.60 -2.98
N PRO A 45 3.56 -13.48 -2.96
CA PRO A 45 5.01 -13.50 -2.77
C PRO A 45 5.37 -14.20 -1.46
N GLN A 46 6.38 -15.07 -1.49
CA GLN A 46 6.84 -15.84 -0.33
C GLN A 46 8.29 -15.53 0.03
N ALA A 47 9.05 -14.93 -0.89
CA ALA A 47 10.44 -14.58 -0.73
C ALA A 47 10.70 -13.14 -1.20
N SER A 48 11.89 -12.61 -0.85
CA SER A 48 12.41 -11.36 -1.40
C SER A 48 12.50 -11.42 -2.92
N GLY A 49 12.27 -10.29 -3.58
CA GLY A 49 12.26 -10.20 -5.04
C GLY A 49 11.06 -10.88 -5.72
N GLU A 50 10.05 -11.33 -4.97
CA GLU A 50 8.78 -11.82 -5.52
C GLU A 50 7.67 -10.78 -5.36
N CYS A 51 6.74 -10.69 -6.33
CA CYS A 51 5.54 -9.88 -6.21
C CYS A 51 4.30 -10.57 -6.77
N LEU A 52 3.14 -10.13 -6.29
CA LEU A 52 1.86 -10.34 -6.96
C LEU A 52 1.46 -9.03 -7.64
N VAL A 53 0.97 -9.10 -8.89
CA VAL A 53 0.59 -7.92 -9.66
C VAL A 53 -0.94 -7.77 -9.72
N ASP A 54 -1.41 -6.53 -9.76
CA ASP A 54 -2.80 -6.15 -10.01
C ASP A 54 -3.31 -6.74 -11.33
N GLU A 55 -4.46 -7.42 -11.30
CA GLU A 55 -5.07 -8.04 -12.47
C GLU A 55 -5.28 -7.03 -13.62
N TRP A 56 -5.83 -5.86 -13.30
CA TRP A 56 -6.08 -4.84 -14.31
C TRP A 56 -4.78 -4.35 -14.96
N TYR A 57 -3.77 -4.06 -14.16
CA TYR A 57 -2.46 -3.63 -14.66
C TYR A 57 -1.79 -4.73 -15.49
N ALA A 58 -1.88 -5.98 -15.05
CA ALA A 58 -1.34 -7.12 -15.77
C ALA A 58 -2.01 -7.29 -17.15
N GLN A 59 -3.33 -7.14 -17.24
CA GLN A 59 -4.06 -7.24 -18.50
C GLN A 59 -3.71 -6.11 -19.48
N GLN A 60 -3.57 -4.88 -18.99
CA GLN A 60 -3.26 -3.72 -19.85
C GLN A 60 -1.83 -3.76 -20.42
N ASN A 61 -0.89 -4.43 -19.72
CA ASN A 61 0.52 -4.45 -20.08
C ASN A 61 1.04 -5.85 -20.46
N ASP A 62 0.15 -6.79 -20.75
CA ASP A 62 0.48 -8.19 -21.10
C ASP A 62 1.52 -8.81 -20.13
N LEU A 63 1.31 -8.57 -18.81
CA LEU A 63 2.16 -9.12 -17.76
C LEU A 63 1.70 -10.54 -17.40
N LYS A 64 2.65 -11.43 -17.19
CA LYS A 64 2.41 -12.84 -16.85
C LYS A 64 3.28 -13.28 -15.69
N LYS A 65 2.89 -14.36 -15.04
CA LYS A 65 3.76 -15.03 -14.05
C LYS A 65 5.11 -15.39 -14.70
N GLY A 66 6.17 -15.07 -13.99
CA GLY A 66 7.55 -15.26 -14.43
C GLY A 66 8.17 -14.00 -15.05
N ASP A 67 7.37 -13.03 -15.48
CA ASP A 67 7.88 -11.74 -15.93
C ASP A 67 8.57 -11.00 -14.76
N VAL A 68 9.45 -10.07 -15.09
CA VAL A 68 10.22 -9.29 -14.13
C VAL A 68 9.88 -7.81 -14.31
N LEU A 69 9.62 -7.14 -13.20
CA LEU A 69 9.46 -5.70 -13.11
C LEU A 69 10.71 -5.08 -12.49
N ASN A 70 11.24 -4.04 -13.13
CA ASN A 70 12.27 -3.18 -12.57
C ASN A 70 11.61 -1.90 -12.07
N LEU A 71 11.95 -1.49 -10.84
CA LEU A 71 11.37 -0.33 -10.17
C LEU A 71 12.40 0.78 -10.03
N SER A 72 11.94 2.04 -10.11
CA SER A 72 12.68 3.24 -9.77
C SER A 72 11.80 4.21 -8.98
N SER A 73 12.40 5.13 -8.23
CA SER A 73 11.68 6.07 -7.37
C SER A 73 10.78 7.05 -8.15
N GLY A 74 11.12 7.33 -9.40
CA GLY A 74 10.43 8.36 -10.20
C GLY A 74 10.77 9.80 -9.78
N ASN A 75 11.69 9.99 -8.85
CA ASN A 75 12.26 11.25 -8.38
C ASN A 75 13.78 11.09 -8.18
N GLU A 76 14.42 12.06 -7.51
CA GLU A 76 15.87 12.05 -7.23
C GLU A 76 16.28 11.14 -6.05
N ASP A 77 15.32 10.63 -5.27
CA ASP A 77 15.60 9.80 -4.11
C ASP A 77 16.05 8.38 -4.53
N ASP A 78 16.93 7.76 -3.76
CA ASP A 78 17.28 6.35 -4.00
C ASP A 78 16.13 5.45 -3.48
N LEU A 79 15.55 4.66 -4.37
CA LEU A 79 14.48 3.73 -4.00
C LEU A 79 14.91 2.72 -2.92
N LYS A 80 16.22 2.44 -2.79
CA LYS A 80 16.78 1.55 -1.77
C LYS A 80 16.62 2.09 -0.34
N ASP A 81 16.41 3.38 -0.17
CA ASP A 81 16.08 3.95 1.14
C ASP A 81 14.69 3.50 1.62
N THR A 82 13.82 3.09 0.68
CA THR A 82 12.45 2.66 0.97
C THR A 82 12.23 1.17 0.75
N LEU A 83 12.76 0.60 -0.34
CA LEU A 83 12.66 -0.81 -0.69
C LEU A 83 14.03 -1.46 -0.78
N LYS A 84 14.19 -2.66 -0.21
CA LYS A 84 15.45 -3.42 -0.24
C LYS A 84 15.82 -3.90 -1.63
N ASP A 85 14.80 -4.31 -2.41
CA ASP A 85 14.97 -4.74 -3.79
C ASP A 85 14.27 -3.77 -4.75
N THR A 86 14.83 -3.66 -5.96
CA THR A 86 14.29 -2.85 -7.06
C THR A 86 13.86 -3.70 -8.25
N THR A 87 13.98 -5.02 -8.13
CA THR A 87 13.64 -5.98 -9.19
C THR A 87 12.76 -7.07 -8.61
N TYR A 88 11.58 -7.25 -9.18
CA TYR A 88 10.57 -8.19 -8.67
C TYR A 88 10.09 -9.14 -9.76
N LYS A 89 10.11 -10.44 -9.45
CA LYS A 89 9.52 -11.49 -10.31
C LYS A 89 8.04 -11.66 -9.96
N ILE A 90 7.19 -11.66 -10.97
CA ILE A 90 5.74 -11.87 -10.81
C ILE A 90 5.49 -13.35 -10.48
N THR A 91 4.95 -13.63 -9.30
CA THR A 91 4.56 -14.97 -8.84
C THR A 91 3.06 -15.20 -8.83
N GLY A 92 2.29 -14.11 -8.91
CA GLY A 92 0.83 -14.18 -8.94
C GLY A 92 0.19 -12.95 -9.55
N ILE A 93 -1.09 -13.10 -9.86
CA ILE A 93 -1.99 -12.05 -10.34
C ILE A 93 -3.19 -12.04 -9.40
N GLY A 94 -3.63 -10.86 -8.98
CA GLY A 94 -4.72 -10.74 -8.03
C GLY A 94 -5.42 -9.40 -8.04
N SER A 95 -6.45 -9.28 -7.22
CA SER A 95 -7.21 -8.05 -7.02
C SER A 95 -7.32 -7.70 -5.54
N SER A 96 -7.45 -6.41 -5.26
CA SER A 96 -7.65 -5.88 -3.90
C SER A 96 -9.06 -5.31 -3.77
N SER A 97 -9.71 -5.56 -2.63
CA SER A 97 -10.98 -4.94 -2.28
C SER A 97 -10.89 -3.43 -2.01
N GLU A 98 -9.69 -2.91 -1.90
CA GLU A 98 -9.42 -1.47 -1.78
C GLU A 98 -9.79 -0.72 -3.07
N TYR A 99 -9.70 -1.39 -4.22
CA TYR A 99 -9.99 -0.82 -5.53
C TYR A 99 -11.29 -1.36 -6.12
N LEU A 100 -12.40 -0.66 -5.84
CA LEU A 100 -13.73 -1.01 -6.37
C LEU A 100 -13.95 -0.58 -7.82
N SER A 101 -13.05 0.22 -8.38
CA SER A 101 -13.10 0.72 -9.75
C SER A 101 -11.76 0.45 -10.46
N ARG A 102 -11.68 0.84 -11.74
CA ARG A 102 -10.43 0.77 -12.51
C ARG A 102 -9.41 1.83 -12.15
N SER A 103 -9.83 2.89 -11.46
CA SER A 103 -8.91 3.93 -10.95
C SER A 103 -8.09 3.38 -9.78
N ARG A 104 -6.78 3.59 -9.81
CA ARG A 104 -5.85 3.24 -8.73
C ARG A 104 -5.41 4.45 -7.92
N GLY A 105 -5.92 5.63 -8.28
CA GLY A 105 -5.61 6.88 -7.60
C GLY A 105 -4.63 7.77 -8.35
N SER A 106 -4.26 8.86 -7.69
CA SER A 106 -3.28 9.83 -8.16
C SER A 106 -1.95 9.65 -7.40
N THR A 107 -0.88 10.12 -8.02
CA THR A 107 0.47 10.10 -7.46
C THR A 107 1.20 11.39 -7.79
N GLY A 108 2.29 11.69 -7.07
CA GLY A 108 3.18 12.82 -7.35
C GLY A 108 4.25 12.53 -8.41
N ILE A 109 4.33 11.29 -8.93
CA ILE A 109 5.37 10.87 -9.87
C ILE A 109 4.80 10.48 -11.24
N GLY A 110 5.66 10.36 -12.26
CA GLY A 110 5.28 9.97 -13.61
C GLY A 110 4.21 10.88 -14.21
N THR A 111 3.13 10.28 -14.72
CA THR A 111 2.00 11.00 -15.35
C THR A 111 0.99 11.55 -14.33
N GLY A 112 1.23 11.39 -13.03
CA GLY A 112 0.30 11.81 -11.97
C GLY A 112 -0.84 10.83 -11.68
N THR A 113 -0.87 9.68 -12.35
CA THR A 113 -1.91 8.65 -12.17
C THR A 113 -1.28 7.28 -11.96
N LEU A 114 -1.78 6.54 -10.97
CA LEU A 114 -1.39 5.15 -10.75
C LEU A 114 -2.06 4.23 -11.77
N SER A 115 -1.25 3.43 -12.46
CA SER A 115 -1.71 2.46 -13.45
C SER A 115 -2.12 1.11 -12.83
N GLY A 116 -1.57 0.79 -11.66
CA GLY A 116 -1.80 -0.47 -10.97
C GLY A 116 -1.10 -0.53 -9.63
N PHE A 117 -1.04 -1.74 -9.07
CA PHE A 117 -0.27 -2.01 -7.86
C PHE A 117 0.48 -3.35 -7.97
N ILE A 118 1.49 -3.51 -7.13
CA ILE A 118 2.08 -4.81 -6.81
C ILE A 118 2.05 -5.02 -5.30
N VAL A 119 2.00 -6.28 -4.89
CA VAL A 119 2.09 -6.68 -3.47
C VAL A 119 3.38 -7.44 -3.28
N VAL A 120 4.15 -7.03 -2.28
CA VAL A 120 5.43 -7.63 -1.88
C VAL A 120 5.38 -8.08 -0.42
N GLN A 121 6.41 -8.80 0.05
CA GLN A 121 6.53 -9.11 1.47
C GLN A 121 6.75 -7.80 2.26
N PRO A 122 6.16 -7.63 3.47
CA PRO A 122 6.40 -6.45 4.30
C PRO A 122 7.88 -6.22 4.62
N SER A 123 8.67 -7.31 4.68
CA SER A 123 10.11 -7.26 4.90
C SER A 123 10.93 -6.60 3.79
N GLU A 124 10.31 -6.33 2.62
CA GLU A 124 10.94 -5.57 1.53
C GLU A 124 11.09 -4.08 1.88
N PHE A 125 10.25 -3.56 2.75
CA PHE A 125 10.37 -2.17 3.18
C PHE A 125 11.56 -2.00 4.13
N SER A 126 12.36 -0.96 3.90
CA SER A 126 13.57 -0.66 4.68
C SER A 126 13.25 -0.07 6.05
N SER A 127 12.07 0.52 6.21
CA SER A 127 11.61 1.15 7.46
C SER A 127 10.54 0.31 8.15
N ASP A 128 10.61 0.23 9.49
CA ASP A 128 9.56 -0.37 10.32
C ASP A 128 8.37 0.60 10.57
N ILE A 129 8.44 1.83 10.04
CA ILE A 129 7.38 2.83 10.18
C ILE A 129 6.30 2.54 9.14
N TYR A 130 5.09 2.27 9.61
CA TYR A 130 3.93 2.12 8.73
C TYR A 130 3.60 3.43 8.02
N THR A 131 3.32 3.35 6.72
CA THR A 131 2.86 4.49 5.91
C THR A 131 1.35 4.58 5.87
N GLU A 132 0.66 3.49 6.19
CA GLU A 132 -0.79 3.37 6.19
C GLU A 132 -1.26 2.61 7.44
N VAL A 133 -2.49 2.87 7.88
CA VAL A 133 -3.14 2.12 8.95
C VAL A 133 -4.56 1.76 8.53
N TYR A 134 -4.84 0.49 8.49
CA TYR A 134 -6.15 -0.05 8.16
C TYR A 134 -6.96 -0.29 9.43
N LEU A 135 -8.23 0.15 9.41
CA LEU A 135 -9.10 0.12 10.56
C LEU A 135 -10.48 -0.42 10.20
N THR A 136 -11.10 -1.15 11.12
CA THR A 136 -12.52 -1.51 10.99
C THR A 136 -13.33 -0.95 12.15
N ALA A 137 -14.48 -0.36 11.83
CA ALA A 137 -15.41 0.13 12.82
C ALA A 137 -16.20 -1.02 13.45
N LYS A 138 -16.29 -1.04 14.80
CA LYS A 138 -17.02 -2.07 15.54
C LYS A 138 -18.48 -2.09 15.12
N GLY A 139 -18.96 -3.25 14.71
CA GLY A 139 -20.35 -3.47 14.32
C GLY A 139 -20.74 -2.88 12.95
N ALA A 140 -19.80 -2.27 12.18
CA ALA A 140 -20.12 -1.75 10.86
C ALA A 140 -20.43 -2.85 9.84
N LYS A 141 -19.80 -4.03 9.98
CA LYS A 141 -20.00 -5.19 9.09
C LYS A 141 -21.45 -5.73 9.12
N GLN A 142 -22.19 -5.52 10.20
CA GLN A 142 -23.57 -5.96 10.35
C GLN A 142 -24.58 -4.97 9.74
N GLU A 143 -24.15 -3.77 9.41
CA GLU A 143 -24.99 -2.75 8.81
C GLU A 143 -24.98 -2.86 7.29
N LYS A 144 -26.08 -2.43 6.68
CA LYS A 144 -26.14 -2.28 5.23
C LYS A 144 -25.13 -1.20 4.80
N ALA A 145 -24.24 -1.54 3.88
CA ALA A 145 -23.24 -0.62 3.37
C ALA A 145 -23.88 0.72 2.93
N TYR A 146 -23.23 1.82 3.30
CA TYR A 146 -23.66 3.20 3.02
C TYR A 146 -24.97 3.64 3.69
N SER A 147 -25.62 2.81 4.52
CA SER A 147 -26.77 3.26 5.35
C SER A 147 -26.32 4.29 6.39
N ASP A 148 -27.28 5.04 6.94
CA ASP A 148 -26.97 6.02 7.99
C ASP A 148 -26.40 5.34 9.25
N ALA A 149 -26.86 4.14 9.59
CA ALA A 149 -26.31 3.35 10.69
C ALA A 149 -24.82 2.99 10.43
N TYR A 150 -24.48 2.57 9.21
CA TYR A 150 -23.11 2.32 8.80
C TYR A 150 -22.25 3.60 8.89
N LYS A 151 -22.73 4.70 8.28
CA LYS A 151 -22.01 5.99 8.27
C LYS A 151 -21.77 6.52 9.68
N ASN A 152 -22.76 6.41 10.58
CA ASN A 152 -22.61 6.85 11.96
C ASN A 152 -21.51 6.06 12.71
N LYS A 153 -21.42 4.74 12.50
CA LYS A 153 -20.36 3.92 13.11
C LYS A 153 -18.97 4.28 12.57
N VAL A 154 -18.85 4.54 11.27
CA VAL A 154 -17.59 4.98 10.66
C VAL A 154 -17.21 6.36 11.18
N LYS A 155 -18.14 7.31 11.22
CA LYS A 155 -17.89 8.66 11.73
C LYS A 155 -17.45 8.68 13.20
N GLN A 156 -18.09 7.85 14.03
CA GLN A 156 -17.65 7.70 15.43
C GLN A 156 -16.20 7.24 15.52
N LEU A 157 -15.81 6.24 14.70
CA LEU A 157 -14.42 5.78 14.65
C LEU A 157 -13.46 6.88 14.15
N GLU A 158 -13.85 7.65 13.14
CA GLU A 158 -13.06 8.79 12.66
C GLU A 158 -12.81 9.84 13.75
N GLU A 159 -13.82 10.14 14.56
CA GLU A 159 -13.70 11.07 15.69
C GLU A 159 -12.75 10.51 16.76
N GLU A 160 -12.88 9.24 17.15
CA GLU A 160 -11.99 8.56 18.08
C GLU A 160 -10.52 8.62 17.60
N ILE A 161 -10.28 8.40 16.28
CA ILE A 161 -8.93 8.43 15.70
C ILE A 161 -8.36 9.85 15.72
N LYS A 162 -9.16 10.87 15.39
CA LYS A 162 -8.72 12.27 15.44
C LYS A 162 -8.26 12.66 16.84
N ASP A 163 -8.96 12.24 17.87
CA ASP A 163 -8.61 12.52 19.25
C ASP A 163 -7.29 11.81 19.64
N ILE A 164 -7.15 10.51 19.30
CA ILE A 164 -5.92 9.76 19.52
C ILE A 164 -4.75 10.41 18.77
N SER A 165 -4.92 10.74 17.50
CA SER A 165 -3.89 11.38 16.67
C SER A 165 -3.41 12.71 17.27
N LYS A 166 -4.34 13.53 17.79
CA LYS A 166 -3.98 14.80 18.44
C LYS A 166 -3.11 14.57 19.68
N ILE A 167 -3.50 13.62 20.54
CA ILE A 167 -2.76 13.29 21.75
C ILE A 167 -1.36 12.77 21.43
N GLU A 168 -1.26 11.86 20.47
CA GLU A 168 0.04 11.28 20.09
C GLU A 168 0.95 12.28 19.38
N ASN A 169 0.41 13.18 18.56
CA ASN A 169 1.17 14.27 17.94
C ASN A 169 1.73 15.23 19.00
N GLU A 170 0.95 15.59 20.03
CA GLU A 170 1.41 16.42 21.14
C GLU A 170 2.54 15.74 21.93
N LYS A 171 2.41 14.43 22.20
CA LYS A 171 3.46 13.65 22.87
C LYS A 171 4.74 13.62 22.03
N ARG A 172 4.63 13.36 20.74
CA ARG A 172 5.78 13.30 19.83
C ARG A 172 6.48 14.66 19.75
N LEU A 173 5.71 15.75 19.64
CA LEU A 173 6.26 17.10 19.62
C LEU A 173 7.09 17.39 20.88
N ARG A 174 6.55 17.06 22.07
CA ARG A 174 7.27 17.24 23.35
C ARG A 174 8.55 16.38 23.40
N SER A 175 8.51 15.15 22.90
CA SER A 175 9.69 14.27 22.83
C SER A 175 10.80 14.89 21.97
N VAL A 176 10.44 15.36 20.76
CA VAL A 176 11.39 15.99 19.83
C VAL A 176 11.96 17.29 20.40
N GLN A 177 11.13 18.12 21.05
CA GLN A 177 11.61 19.34 21.72
C GLN A 177 12.62 19.03 22.81
N LYS A 178 12.32 18.02 23.64
CA LYS A 178 13.24 17.58 24.70
C LYS A 178 14.57 17.05 24.16
N GLU A 179 14.51 16.22 23.11
CA GLU A 179 15.70 15.70 22.41
C GLU A 179 16.57 16.83 21.79
N ALA A 180 15.95 17.94 21.38
CA ALA A 180 16.63 19.09 20.82
C ALA A 180 17.28 19.99 21.92
N GLU A 181 16.68 20.04 23.12
CA GLU A 181 17.22 20.81 24.27
C GLU A 181 18.40 20.10 24.97
N GLU A 182 18.49 18.76 24.82
CA GLU A 182 19.55 17.93 25.41
C GLU A 182 20.83 17.84 24.53
N LYS A 183 20.83 18.45 23.35
CA LYS A 183 21.99 18.53 22.42
C LYS A 183 22.67 19.90 22.44
#